data_c070545349feaf7ba56698cfe1d9bc05
#
_entry.id   c070545349feaf7ba56698cfe1d9bc05
#
_cell.length_a   1.000
_cell.length_b   1.000
_cell.length_c   1.000
_cell.angle_alpha   90.00
_cell.angle_beta   90.00
_cell.angle_gamma   90.00
#
_symmetry.space_group_name_H-M   'P 1'
#
loop_
_entity.id
_entity.type
_entity.pdbx_description
1 polymer ?
#
loop_
_entity_poly.entity_id
_entity_poly.type
_entity_poly.pdbx_seq_one_letter_code
_entity_poly.pdbx_strand_id
1 'polypeptide(L)'
;GFEVELTQQTRDGGRDIIAYIRNGLTNFLAHVECKRYSPDNKVSVDIIRSVVGVHHMRNANKSIIVTTGFYTKNAKEEAKLVENTLDLKDYNDLKHLLAKY
;
A
#
# COMPACT_ATOMS: atom_id res chain seq x y z
N GLY A 1 14.87 16.11 -0.96
CA GLY A 1 13.99 16.05 0.17
C GLY A 1 12.89 15.01 0.04
N PHE A 2 12.16 14.87 1.10
CA PHE A 2 11.06 13.91 1.20
C PHE A 2 9.79 14.69 1.51
N GLU A 3 8.78 14.56 0.66
CA GLU A 3 7.49 15.23 0.83
C GLU A 3 6.39 14.18 0.94
N VAL A 4 5.44 14.40 1.84
CA VAL A 4 4.32 13.49 2.05
C VAL A 4 3.01 14.26 1.95
N GLU A 5 2.07 13.71 1.20
CA GLU A 5 0.71 14.22 1.10
C GLU A 5 -0.26 13.16 1.60
N LEU A 6 -1.14 13.53 2.51
CA LEU A 6 -2.19 12.65 3.01
C LEU A 6 -3.49 12.98 2.28
N THR A 7 -4.04 12.01 1.56
CA THR A 7 -5.28 12.18 0.83
C THR A 7 -6.50 11.98 1.74
N GLN A 8 -7.69 12.17 1.17
CA GLN A 8 -8.94 11.99 1.91
C GLN A 8 -9.16 10.53 2.28
N GLN A 9 -9.91 10.35 3.37
CA GLN A 9 -10.31 9.02 3.80
C GLN A 9 -11.22 8.36 2.77
N THR A 10 -10.98 7.09 2.46
CA THR A 10 -11.80 6.32 1.55
C THR A 10 -13.05 5.80 2.25
N ARG A 11 -14.01 5.20 1.46
CA ARG A 11 -15.29 4.71 1.99
C ARG A 11 -15.13 3.65 3.09
N ASP A 12 -14.09 2.86 3.01
CA ASP A 12 -13.83 1.77 3.97
C ASP A 12 -12.97 2.21 5.16
N GLY A 13 -12.82 3.51 5.34
CA GLY A 13 -12.03 4.05 6.45
C GLY A 13 -10.54 4.07 6.21
N GLY A 14 -10.09 3.58 5.04
CA GLY A 14 -8.67 3.62 4.69
C GLY A 14 -8.23 5.03 4.29
N ARG A 15 -6.91 5.23 4.27
CA ARG A 15 -6.31 6.47 3.82
C ARG A 15 -5.18 6.19 2.86
N ASP A 16 -5.01 7.08 1.90
CA ASP A 16 -3.90 7.04 0.97
C ASP A 16 -2.84 8.03 1.39
N ILE A 17 -1.61 7.62 1.26
CA ILE A 17 -0.46 8.49 1.48
C ILE A 17 0.33 8.54 0.19
N ILE A 18 0.61 9.74 -0.28
CA ILE A 18 1.48 9.96 -1.44
C ILE A 18 2.80 10.50 -0.92
N ALA A 19 3.86 9.79 -1.19
CA ALA A 19 5.20 10.19 -0.76
C ALA A 19 6.05 10.50 -1.99
N TYR A 20 6.62 11.70 -2.02
CA TYR A 20 7.52 12.12 -3.07
C TYR A 20 8.93 12.17 -2.53
N ILE A 21 9.85 11.55 -3.25
CA ILE A 21 11.28 11.69 -2.99
C ILE A 21 11.88 12.40 -4.18
N ARG A 22 12.40 13.58 -3.96
CA ARG A 22 12.97 14.42 -5.03
C ARG A 22 14.42 14.71 -4.71
N ASN A 23 15.28 14.46 -5.68
CA ASN A 23 16.69 14.80 -5.59
C ASN A 23 17.19 15.27 -6.97
N GLY A 24 18.47 15.60 -7.08
CA GLY A 24 19.02 16.12 -8.32
C GLY A 24 19.07 15.12 -9.47
N LEU A 25 18.88 13.83 -9.20
CA LEU A 25 18.97 12.78 -10.21
C LEU A 25 17.62 12.25 -10.65
N THR A 26 16.65 12.15 -9.73
CA THR A 26 15.38 11.52 -10.02
C THR A 26 14.28 11.98 -9.08
N ASN A 27 13.05 11.80 -9.53
CA ASN A 27 11.86 11.92 -8.69
C ASN A 27 11.28 10.52 -8.50
N PHE A 28 10.89 10.21 -7.27
CA PHE A 28 10.28 8.93 -6.94
C PHE A 28 8.94 9.19 -6.27
N LEU A 29 7.89 8.55 -6.78
CA LEU A 29 6.54 8.65 -6.22
C LEU A 29 6.14 7.30 -5.65
N ALA A 30 5.86 7.26 -4.36
CA ALA A 30 5.31 6.08 -3.70
C ALA A 30 3.86 6.35 -3.29
N HIS A 31 2.99 5.39 -3.58
CA HIS A 31 1.60 5.40 -3.17
C HIS A 31 1.41 4.35 -2.07
N VAL A 32 0.94 4.78 -0.91
CA VAL A 32 0.69 3.87 0.22
C VAL A 32 -0.80 3.88 0.52
N GLU A 33 -1.45 2.75 0.40
CA GLU A 33 -2.86 2.61 0.74
C GLU A 33 -3.01 1.89 2.08
N CYS A 34 -3.67 2.54 3.02
CA CYS A 34 -3.88 2.02 4.36
C CYS A 34 -5.30 1.45 4.48
N LYS A 35 -5.39 0.18 4.86
CA LYS A 35 -6.67 -0.52 5.07
C LYS A 35 -6.78 -0.93 6.52
N ARG A 36 -7.76 -0.37 7.21
CA ARG A 36 -8.01 -0.68 8.61
C ARG A 36 -9.06 -1.79 8.69
N TYR A 37 -8.58 -3.02 8.79
CA TYR A 37 -9.44 -4.20 8.84
C TYR A 37 -9.26 -4.96 10.14
N SER A 38 -10.35 -5.58 10.63
CA SER A 38 -10.27 -6.53 11.72
C SER A 38 -9.64 -7.84 11.23
N PRO A 39 -9.13 -8.70 12.15
CA PRO A 39 -8.52 -9.98 11.74
C PRO A 39 -9.45 -10.88 10.93
N ASP A 40 -10.76 -10.73 11.12
CA ASP A 40 -11.75 -11.57 10.43
C ASP A 40 -12.10 -11.05 9.03
N ASN A 41 -11.69 -9.83 8.70
CA ASN A 41 -12.01 -9.19 7.43
C ASN A 41 -10.72 -9.03 6.61
N LYS A 42 -10.46 -9.97 5.72
CA LYS A 42 -9.22 -10.02 4.94
C LYS A 42 -9.31 -9.14 3.69
N VAL A 43 -8.18 -8.56 3.34
CA VAL A 43 -8.01 -7.83 2.08
C VAL A 43 -8.07 -8.83 0.93
N SER A 44 -9.02 -8.63 0.02
CA SER A 44 -9.28 -9.53 -1.10
C SER A 44 -8.52 -9.12 -2.36
N VAL A 45 -8.59 -9.99 -3.36
CA VAL A 45 -7.97 -9.74 -4.66
C VAL A 45 -8.51 -8.48 -5.34
N ASP A 46 -9.76 -8.12 -5.10
CA ASP A 46 -10.36 -6.92 -5.69
C ASP A 46 -9.66 -5.65 -5.22
N ILE A 47 -9.25 -5.62 -3.95
CA ILE A 47 -8.48 -4.49 -3.41
C ILE A 47 -7.12 -4.41 -4.09
N ILE A 48 -6.45 -5.55 -4.31
CA ILE A 48 -5.15 -5.59 -5.00
C ILE A 48 -5.28 -4.98 -6.40
N ARG A 49 -6.29 -5.40 -7.16
CA ARG A 49 -6.53 -4.90 -8.51
C ARG A 49 -6.85 -3.41 -8.54
N SER A 50 -7.63 -2.96 -7.56
CA SER A 50 -7.96 -1.54 -7.41
C SER A 50 -6.71 -0.70 -7.17
N VAL A 51 -5.82 -1.15 -6.30
CA VAL A 51 -4.57 -0.44 -6.00
C VAL A 51 -3.64 -0.41 -7.20
N VAL A 52 -3.55 -1.51 -7.95
CA VAL A 52 -2.77 -1.55 -9.20
C VAL A 52 -3.30 -0.52 -10.20
N GLY A 53 -4.63 -0.40 -10.32
CA GLY A 53 -5.23 0.62 -11.17
C GLY A 53 -4.84 2.03 -10.76
N VAL A 54 -4.92 2.34 -9.47
CA VAL A 54 -4.53 3.64 -8.94
C VAL A 54 -3.03 3.89 -9.16
N HIS A 55 -2.21 2.86 -8.97
CA HIS A 55 -0.77 2.92 -9.23
C HIS A 55 -0.48 3.45 -10.65
N HIS A 56 -1.15 2.87 -11.64
CA HIS A 56 -0.98 3.30 -13.03
C HIS A 56 -1.53 4.70 -13.27
N MET A 57 -2.69 5.03 -12.72
CA MET A 57 -3.28 6.35 -12.89
C MET A 57 -2.41 7.47 -12.32
N ARG A 58 -1.73 7.20 -11.21
CA ARG A 58 -0.88 8.20 -10.56
C ARG A 58 0.55 8.19 -11.06
N ASN A 59 0.89 7.28 -11.97
CA ASN A 59 2.28 7.08 -12.43
C ASN A 59 3.24 6.86 -11.26
N ALA A 60 2.80 6.11 -10.27
CA ALA A 60 3.63 5.83 -9.10
C ALA A 60 4.77 4.87 -9.48
N ASN A 61 5.90 5.02 -8.82
CA ASN A 61 7.02 4.10 -8.97
C ASN A 61 6.84 2.86 -8.12
N LYS A 62 6.25 3.04 -6.93
CA LYS A 62 6.00 1.93 -6.00
C LYS A 62 4.67 2.15 -5.31
N SER A 63 3.93 1.07 -5.10
CA SER A 63 2.72 1.09 -4.28
C SER A 63 2.85 0.09 -3.15
N ILE A 64 2.31 0.43 -2.00
CA ILE A 64 2.35 -0.40 -0.81
C ILE A 64 0.93 -0.43 -0.24
N ILE A 65 0.43 -1.61 0.07
CA ILE A 65 -0.80 -1.74 0.85
C ILE A 65 -0.41 -2.14 2.26
N VAL A 66 -0.88 -1.38 3.23
CA VAL A 66 -0.67 -1.65 4.65
C VAL A 66 -2.03 -1.94 5.27
N THR A 67 -2.18 -3.06 5.94
CA THR A 67 -3.43 -3.40 6.63
C THR A 67 -3.17 -3.82 8.07
N THR A 68 -4.11 -3.48 8.94
CA THR A 68 -4.13 -3.99 10.32
C THR A 68 -4.70 -5.41 10.40
N GLY A 69 -5.14 -5.95 9.29
CA GLY A 69 -5.63 -7.33 9.17
C GLY A 69 -4.66 -8.19 8.37
N PHE A 70 -5.23 -9.03 7.53
CA PHE A 70 -4.48 -10.00 6.73
C PHE A 70 -4.98 -9.99 5.29
N TYR A 71 -4.31 -10.73 4.42
CA TYR A 71 -4.66 -10.86 3.01
C TYR A 71 -5.18 -12.26 2.73
N THR A 72 -6.11 -12.40 1.78
CA THR A 72 -6.51 -13.70 1.28
C THR A 72 -5.36 -14.33 0.51
N LYS A 73 -5.41 -15.67 0.36
CA LYS A 73 -4.43 -16.38 -0.45
C LYS A 73 -4.40 -15.86 -1.89
N ASN A 74 -5.58 -15.64 -2.47
CA ASN A 74 -5.69 -15.13 -3.84
C ASN A 74 -5.11 -13.73 -3.97
N ALA A 75 -5.29 -12.88 -2.96
CA ALA A 75 -4.69 -11.55 -2.94
C ALA A 75 -3.17 -11.63 -2.97
N LYS A 76 -2.58 -12.51 -2.16
CA LYS A 76 -1.13 -12.71 -2.14
C LYS A 76 -0.59 -13.21 -3.47
N GLU A 77 -1.30 -14.14 -4.11
CA GLU A 77 -0.91 -14.68 -5.41
C GLU A 77 -0.96 -13.61 -6.50
N GLU A 78 -2.03 -12.81 -6.51
CA GLU A 78 -2.17 -11.71 -7.47
C GLU A 78 -1.05 -10.68 -7.30
N ALA A 79 -0.72 -10.34 -6.05
CA ALA A 79 0.32 -9.36 -5.76
C ALA A 79 1.70 -9.83 -6.22
N LYS A 80 1.97 -11.13 -6.22
CA LYS A 80 3.24 -11.66 -6.72
C LYS A 80 3.47 -11.37 -8.19
N LEU A 81 2.40 -11.28 -8.98
CA LEU A 81 2.50 -10.98 -10.40
C LEU A 81 3.04 -9.57 -10.66
N VAL A 82 2.93 -8.69 -9.67
CA VAL A 82 3.35 -7.29 -9.77
C VAL A 82 4.28 -6.91 -8.62
N GLU A 83 5.05 -7.85 -8.11
CA GLU A 83 5.87 -7.65 -6.90
C GLU A 83 6.92 -6.55 -7.04
N ASN A 84 7.32 -6.22 -8.26
CA ASN A 84 8.26 -5.12 -8.48
C ASN A 84 7.63 -3.75 -8.27
N THR A 85 6.32 -3.67 -8.32
CA THR A 85 5.59 -2.41 -8.19
C THR A 85 4.71 -2.33 -6.95
N LEU A 86 4.35 -3.46 -6.35
CA LEU A 86 3.43 -3.52 -5.22
C LEU A 86 3.97 -4.41 -4.11
N ASP A 87 4.04 -3.86 -2.89
CA ASP A 87 4.34 -4.61 -1.67
C ASP A 87 3.10 -4.67 -0.77
N LEU A 88 2.95 -5.79 -0.07
CA LEU A 88 1.90 -5.99 0.92
C LEU A 88 2.50 -6.06 2.31
N LYS A 89 1.91 -5.31 3.25
CA LYS A 89 2.28 -5.35 4.66
C LYS A 89 1.03 -5.67 5.48
N ASP A 90 1.07 -6.72 6.26
CA ASP A 90 -0.05 -7.14 7.10
C ASP A 90 0.19 -6.81 8.59
N TYR A 91 -0.69 -7.31 9.45
CA TYR A 91 -0.60 -7.11 10.89
C TYR A 91 0.75 -7.59 11.45
N ASN A 92 1.23 -8.76 11.02
CA ASN A 92 2.51 -9.29 11.49
C ASN A 92 3.69 -8.43 11.04
N ASP A 93 3.64 -7.93 9.80
CA ASP A 93 4.67 -7.02 9.29
C ASP A 93 4.71 -5.72 10.11
N LEU A 94 3.53 -5.19 10.46
CA LEU A 94 3.43 -3.99 11.29
C LEU A 94 4.00 -4.22 12.69
N LYS A 95 3.72 -5.38 13.29
CA LYS A 95 4.29 -5.74 14.59
C LYS A 95 5.81 -5.75 14.54
N HIS A 96 6.39 -6.34 13.52
CA HIS A 96 7.84 -6.37 13.32
C HIS A 96 8.43 -4.98 13.18
N LEU A 97 7.79 -4.13 12.38
CA LEU A 97 8.26 -2.76 12.18
C LEU A 97 8.23 -1.96 13.47
N LEU A 98 7.14 -2.08 14.25
CA LEU A 98 7.00 -1.36 15.51
C LEU A 98 7.98 -1.86 16.57
N ALA A 99 8.35 -3.13 16.54
CA ALA A 99 9.31 -3.68 17.49
C ALA A 99 10.73 -3.14 17.28
N LYS A 100 11.04 -2.61 16.09
CA LYS A 100 12.36 -2.03 15.77
C LYS A 100 12.48 -0.57 16.20
N TYR A 101 11.38 0.07 16.42
CA TYR A 101 11.28 1.49 16.74
C TYR A 101 10.48 1.70 18.02
#